data_6ea8317c03fb444cb7aa70c31e606661
#
_entry.id   6ea8317c03fb444cb7aa70c31e606661
#
_cell.length_a   1.000
_cell.length_b   1.000
_cell.length_c   1.000
_cell.angle_alpha   90.00
_cell.angle_beta   90.00
_cell.angle_gamma   90.00
#
_symmetry.space_group_name_H-M   'P 1'
#
loop_
_entity.id
_entity.type
_entity.pdbx_description
1 polymer ?
#
loop_
_entity_poly.entity_id
_entity_poly.type
_entity_poly.pdbx_seq_one_letter_code
_entity_poly.pdbx_strand_id
1 'polypeptide(L)'
;MNPADNGAASRALLLISDLHLSEALPRTVDAFEHFIRVTARDADSVFILGDLFEYWIGDDMLASPFARHIAELMHTLSERGIALYVMHGNRDFLLGRRFMAAAGAMPLPDPFVITAFGERIVLTHGDALCTADVGYQRFRRIARTTVAQSLFLALPLRWRERVGESMRRKSLARPAQPSPRYDATPDALARLFSATHTRTMIHGHTHLPACHHQHGTARWVLPDWELDHGAPRGGYLRIDADGIHALPLDVCGGPTRAICSE
;
A
#
# COMPACT_ATOMS: atom_id res chain seq x y z
N MET A 1 18.07 -8.28 -7.26
CA MET A 1 18.30 -9.17 -6.11
C MET A 1 16.92 -9.45 -5.53
N ASN A 2 16.50 -10.71 -5.42
CA ASN A 2 15.17 -11.05 -4.90
C ASN A 2 15.22 -10.91 -3.37
N PRO A 3 14.36 -10.09 -2.71
CA PRO A 3 14.48 -9.80 -1.27
C PRO A 3 14.27 -11.00 -0.34
N ALA A 4 13.84 -12.15 -0.87
CA ALA A 4 13.52 -13.35 -0.07
C ALA A 4 14.59 -14.45 -0.09
N ASP A 5 15.78 -14.21 -0.66
CA ASP A 5 16.80 -15.25 -0.88
C ASP A 5 17.97 -15.17 0.14
N ASN A 6 17.70 -14.75 1.36
CA ASN A 6 18.69 -14.84 2.44
C ASN A 6 18.58 -16.18 3.15
N GLY A 7 19.59 -17.04 2.99
CA GLY A 7 19.69 -18.39 3.58
C GLY A 7 19.85 -18.48 5.11
N ALA A 8 19.43 -17.47 5.88
CA ALA A 8 19.14 -17.57 7.30
C ALA A 8 17.65 -17.95 7.45
N ALA A 9 17.26 -18.63 8.53
CA ALA A 9 15.87 -18.96 8.80
C ALA A 9 14.99 -17.73 8.54
N SER A 10 14.28 -17.73 7.38
CA SER A 10 13.55 -16.58 6.88
C SER A 10 12.49 -16.21 7.90
N ARG A 11 12.57 -14.98 8.42
CA ARG A 11 11.54 -14.41 9.27
C ARG A 11 10.35 -14.04 8.38
N ALA A 12 9.29 -13.48 8.96
CA ALA A 12 8.12 -13.12 8.22
C ALA A 12 8.33 -11.89 7.31
N LEU A 13 7.59 -11.85 6.19
CA LEU A 13 7.36 -10.65 5.40
C LEU A 13 6.04 -10.03 5.85
N LEU A 14 5.99 -8.73 6.07
CA LEU A 14 4.77 -8.01 6.43
C LEU A 14 4.33 -7.09 5.30
N LEU A 15 3.04 -7.10 4.98
CA LEU A 15 2.48 -6.30 3.91
C LEU A 15 1.32 -5.46 4.44
N ILE A 16 1.33 -4.17 4.12
CA ILE A 16 0.29 -3.18 4.45
C ILE A 16 -0.01 -2.31 3.22
N SER A 17 -1.17 -1.68 3.18
CA SER A 17 -1.52 -0.65 2.20
C SER A 17 -2.67 0.23 2.68
N ASP A 18 -2.96 1.28 1.95
CA ASP A 18 -4.15 2.13 2.15
C ASP A 18 -4.23 2.71 3.58
N LEU A 19 -3.11 3.24 4.06
CA LEU A 19 -3.01 3.85 5.39
C LEU A 19 -3.55 5.28 5.42
N HIS A 20 -3.42 5.99 4.30
CA HIS A 20 -3.91 7.37 4.13
C HIS A 20 -3.47 8.33 5.23
N LEU A 21 -2.22 8.20 5.71
CA LEU A 21 -1.68 8.98 6.81
C LEU A 21 -1.81 10.49 6.56
N SER A 22 -2.35 11.18 7.56
CA SER A 22 -2.45 12.64 7.57
C SER A 22 -2.51 13.16 9.01
N GLU A 23 -2.18 14.43 9.24
CA GLU A 23 -2.29 15.08 10.55
C GLU A 23 -3.72 15.05 11.12
N ALA A 24 -4.72 14.90 10.27
CA ALA A 24 -6.13 14.83 10.67
C ALA A 24 -6.55 13.44 11.19
N LEU A 25 -5.68 12.43 11.12
CA LEU A 25 -5.96 11.04 11.49
C LEU A 25 -4.97 10.56 12.58
N PRO A 26 -4.96 11.17 13.79
CA PRO A 26 -3.95 10.90 14.80
C PRO A 26 -3.97 9.44 15.29
N ARG A 27 -5.14 8.80 15.41
CA ARG A 27 -5.23 7.40 15.87
C ARG A 27 -4.67 6.43 14.84
N THR A 28 -4.86 6.72 13.55
CA THR A 28 -4.27 5.94 12.46
C THR A 28 -2.76 6.12 12.42
N VAL A 29 -2.27 7.33 12.67
CA VAL A 29 -0.82 7.61 12.82
C VAL A 29 -0.24 6.86 14.01
N ASP A 30 -0.86 6.92 15.18
CA ASP A 30 -0.42 6.20 16.38
C ASP A 30 -0.35 4.67 16.13
N ALA A 31 -1.34 4.13 15.42
CA ALA A 31 -1.35 2.72 15.04
C ALA A 31 -0.20 2.37 14.07
N PHE A 32 0.12 3.27 13.13
CA PHE A 32 1.27 3.09 12.26
C PHE A 32 2.59 3.14 13.02
N GLU A 33 2.72 4.07 13.97
CA GLU A 33 3.90 4.10 14.85
C GLU A 33 4.04 2.81 15.65
N HIS A 34 2.94 2.30 16.21
CA HIS A 34 2.95 1.02 16.92
C HIS A 34 3.35 -0.13 16.00
N PHE A 35 2.79 -0.19 14.79
CA PHE A 35 3.16 -1.21 13.80
C PHE A 35 4.67 -1.19 13.49
N ILE A 36 5.24 -0.02 13.21
CA ILE A 36 6.68 0.11 12.90
C ILE A 36 7.56 -0.26 14.09
N ARG A 37 7.18 0.19 15.31
CA ARG A 37 8.02 0.02 16.50
C ARG A 37 7.92 -1.37 17.13
N VAL A 38 6.75 -1.99 17.06
CA VAL A 38 6.42 -3.23 17.78
C VAL A 38 6.17 -4.38 16.81
N THR A 39 5.17 -4.28 15.94
CA THR A 39 4.73 -5.39 15.09
C THR A 39 5.79 -5.78 14.05
N ALA A 40 6.42 -4.79 13.42
CA ALA A 40 7.42 -5.02 12.39
C ALA A 40 8.83 -5.35 12.94
N ARG A 41 9.00 -5.36 14.26
CA ARG A 41 10.31 -5.49 14.93
C ARG A 41 11.10 -6.73 14.51
N ASP A 42 10.42 -7.84 14.33
CA ASP A 42 11.03 -9.14 14.05
C ASP A 42 10.79 -9.62 12.60
N ALA A 43 10.39 -8.70 11.70
CA ALA A 43 10.22 -9.00 10.29
C ALA A 43 11.57 -9.01 9.54
N ASP A 44 11.65 -9.73 8.42
CA ASP A 44 12.74 -9.58 7.45
C ASP A 44 12.52 -8.37 6.57
N SER A 45 11.27 -8.14 6.18
CA SER A 45 10.90 -7.05 5.28
C SER A 45 9.49 -6.55 5.55
N VAL A 46 9.30 -5.26 5.28
CA VAL A 46 7.98 -4.61 5.26
C VAL A 46 7.72 -4.08 3.85
N PHE A 47 6.54 -4.39 3.31
CA PHE A 47 6.06 -3.93 2.02
C PHE A 47 4.86 -3.02 2.23
N ILE A 48 4.93 -1.78 1.75
CA ILE A 48 3.82 -0.84 1.71
C ILE A 48 3.34 -0.77 0.26
N LEU A 49 2.15 -1.33 -0.01
CA LEU A 49 1.63 -1.47 -1.36
C LEU A 49 0.79 -0.26 -1.81
N GLY A 50 1.28 0.94 -1.53
CA GLY A 50 0.67 2.21 -1.97
C GLY A 50 -0.30 2.83 -0.98
N ASP A 51 -0.65 4.08 -1.27
CA ASP A 51 -1.54 4.91 -0.47
C ASP A 51 -1.10 5.00 1.01
N LEU A 52 0.21 5.21 1.22
CA LEU A 52 0.80 5.49 2.53
C LEU A 52 0.26 6.81 3.08
N PHE A 53 0.23 7.86 2.24
CA PHE A 53 -0.31 9.17 2.60
C PHE A 53 -1.68 9.42 1.96
N GLU A 54 -2.50 10.26 2.62
CA GLU A 54 -3.77 10.73 2.06
C GLU A 54 -3.58 11.43 0.71
N TYR A 55 -2.47 12.13 0.53
CA TYR A 55 -1.95 12.60 -0.76
C TYR A 55 -0.46 12.95 -0.63
N TRP A 56 0.26 12.82 -1.75
CA TRP A 56 1.64 13.30 -1.87
C TRP A 56 1.82 14.05 -3.18
N ILE A 57 2.22 15.31 -3.09
CA ILE A 57 2.28 16.23 -4.22
C ILE A 57 3.71 16.64 -4.59
N GLY A 58 4.69 15.96 -4.02
CA GLY A 58 6.13 16.11 -4.26
C GLY A 58 6.95 16.07 -2.98
N ASP A 59 8.24 15.79 -3.11
CA ASP A 59 9.16 15.59 -1.97
C ASP A 59 9.49 16.86 -1.19
N ASP A 60 9.07 18.02 -1.64
CA ASP A 60 9.09 19.25 -0.85
C ASP A 60 8.11 19.23 0.33
N MET A 61 7.12 18.31 0.33
CA MET A 61 6.31 18.02 1.52
C MET A 61 7.13 17.55 2.72
N LEU A 62 8.34 17.02 2.53
CA LEU A 62 9.27 16.70 3.63
C LEU A 62 9.67 17.93 4.47
N ALA A 63 9.37 19.15 4.01
CA ALA A 63 9.54 20.36 4.82
C ALA A 63 8.54 20.39 6.00
N SER A 64 7.38 19.71 5.90
CA SER A 64 6.43 19.63 7.01
C SER A 64 6.97 18.73 8.14
N PRO A 65 6.71 19.10 9.41
CA PRO A 65 7.09 18.25 10.56
C PRO A 65 6.47 16.86 10.48
N PHE A 66 5.22 16.76 10.04
CA PHE A 66 4.48 15.50 9.92
C PHE A 66 5.13 14.54 8.93
N ALA A 67 5.35 14.98 7.69
CA ALA A 67 5.94 14.12 6.66
C ALA A 67 7.37 13.67 7.03
N ARG A 68 8.13 14.57 7.66
CA ARG A 68 9.47 14.25 8.18
C ARG A 68 9.39 13.20 9.28
N HIS A 69 8.49 13.37 10.25
CA HIS A 69 8.29 12.42 11.34
C HIS A 69 7.96 11.01 10.82
N ILE A 70 7.04 10.89 9.84
CA ILE A 70 6.71 9.61 9.24
C ILE A 70 7.93 8.99 8.53
N ALA A 71 8.69 9.79 7.77
CA ALA A 71 9.89 9.29 7.11
C ALA A 71 10.96 8.82 8.10
N GLU A 72 11.22 9.60 9.17
CA GLU A 72 12.15 9.24 10.24
C GLU A 72 11.73 7.96 10.98
N LEU A 73 10.43 7.84 11.28
CA LEU A 73 9.87 6.64 11.87
C LEU A 73 10.12 5.40 10.99
N MET A 74 9.82 5.50 9.69
CA MET A 74 10.07 4.42 8.73
C MET A 74 11.55 4.07 8.62
N HIS A 75 12.43 5.07 8.70
CA HIS A 75 13.89 4.88 8.66
C HIS A 75 14.40 3.96 9.76
N THR A 76 13.74 3.97 10.92
CA THR A 76 14.10 3.08 12.05
C THR A 76 14.06 1.59 11.71
N LEU A 77 13.30 1.17 10.68
CA LEU A 77 13.30 -0.21 10.20
C LEU A 77 14.65 -0.54 9.53
N SER A 78 15.12 0.33 8.63
CA SER A 78 16.41 0.11 7.95
C SER A 78 17.59 0.13 8.93
N GLU A 79 17.55 0.97 9.97
CA GLU A 79 18.56 0.98 11.04
C GLU A 79 18.62 -0.35 11.82
N ARG A 80 17.49 -1.08 11.85
CA ARG A 80 17.39 -2.42 12.48
C ARG A 80 17.71 -3.55 11.52
N GLY A 81 18.07 -3.24 10.26
CA GLY A 81 18.35 -4.22 9.21
C GLY A 81 17.07 -4.85 8.59
N ILE A 82 15.89 -4.25 8.82
CA ILE A 82 14.64 -4.67 8.21
C ILE A 82 14.48 -3.95 6.86
N ALA A 83 14.36 -4.70 5.78
CA ALA A 83 14.20 -4.12 4.45
C ALA A 83 12.81 -3.49 4.30
N LEU A 84 12.76 -2.24 3.86
CA LEU A 84 11.50 -1.52 3.64
C LEU A 84 11.30 -1.24 2.15
N TYR A 85 10.17 -1.70 1.62
CA TYR A 85 9.77 -1.51 0.23
C TYR A 85 8.50 -0.69 0.14
N VAL A 86 8.49 0.33 -0.73
CA VAL A 86 7.32 1.20 -0.93
C VAL A 86 6.92 1.22 -2.39
N MET A 87 5.70 0.80 -2.66
CA MET A 87 5.04 0.90 -3.96
C MET A 87 4.18 2.17 -3.99
N HIS A 88 4.08 2.81 -5.14
CA HIS A 88 3.21 3.96 -5.33
C HIS A 88 1.73 3.56 -5.41
N GLY A 89 0.89 4.19 -4.61
CA GLY A 89 -0.56 4.14 -4.75
C GLY A 89 -1.10 5.18 -5.73
N ASN A 90 -2.40 5.39 -5.71
CA ASN A 90 -3.05 6.40 -6.55
C ASN A 90 -3.08 7.79 -5.91
N ARG A 91 -2.80 7.90 -4.61
CA ARG A 91 -2.78 9.16 -3.88
C ARG A 91 -1.37 9.71 -3.67
N ASP A 92 -0.37 8.84 -3.71
CA ASP A 92 1.01 9.16 -3.39
C ASP A 92 2.04 8.76 -4.47
N PHE A 93 1.61 8.66 -5.73
CA PHE A 93 2.47 8.29 -6.86
C PHE A 93 3.59 9.30 -7.18
N LEU A 94 3.65 10.42 -6.48
CA LEU A 94 4.72 11.41 -6.54
C LEU A 94 5.73 11.29 -5.41
N LEU A 95 5.66 10.23 -4.60
CA LEU A 95 6.74 9.87 -3.67
C LEU A 95 8.04 9.69 -4.46
N GLY A 96 9.00 10.55 -4.19
CA GLY A 96 10.24 10.62 -4.98
C GLY A 96 11.45 10.09 -4.23
N ARG A 97 12.61 10.29 -4.84
CA ARG A 97 13.88 9.80 -4.31
C ARG A 97 14.25 10.39 -2.94
N ARG A 98 13.86 11.65 -2.68
CA ARG A 98 14.18 12.31 -1.40
C ARG A 98 13.38 11.69 -0.26
N PHE A 99 12.10 11.38 -0.50
CA PHE A 99 11.29 10.66 0.48
C PHE A 99 11.85 9.25 0.72
N MET A 100 12.12 8.50 -0.35
CA MET A 100 12.67 7.14 -0.22
C MET A 100 13.98 7.11 0.57
N ALA A 101 14.87 8.06 0.30
CA ALA A 101 16.13 8.18 1.05
C ALA A 101 15.90 8.56 2.52
N ALA A 102 14.98 9.49 2.80
CA ALA A 102 14.65 9.91 4.16
C ALA A 102 13.99 8.78 4.97
N ALA A 103 13.19 7.94 4.33
CA ALA A 103 12.51 6.81 4.94
C ALA A 103 13.36 5.52 4.99
N GLY A 104 14.57 5.51 4.40
CA GLY A 104 15.37 4.30 4.27
C GLY A 104 14.68 3.21 3.42
N ALA A 105 13.80 3.62 2.49
CA ALA A 105 12.94 2.74 1.73
C ALA A 105 13.46 2.51 0.31
N MET A 106 13.17 1.33 -0.22
CA MET A 106 13.41 0.98 -1.61
C MET A 106 12.11 1.10 -2.41
N PRO A 107 12.11 1.84 -3.55
CA PRO A 107 10.93 1.94 -4.40
C PRO A 107 10.63 0.59 -5.05
N LEU A 108 9.34 0.20 -5.02
CA LEU A 108 8.85 -1.04 -5.61
C LEU A 108 8.03 -0.71 -6.87
N PRO A 109 8.37 -1.28 -8.05
CA PRO A 109 7.52 -1.12 -9.23
C PRO A 109 6.15 -1.78 -9.04
N ASP A 110 5.15 -1.31 -9.80
CA ASP A 110 3.80 -1.85 -9.81
C ASP A 110 3.44 -2.35 -11.23
N PRO A 111 3.22 -3.66 -11.44
CA PRO A 111 3.30 -4.77 -10.46
C PRO A 111 4.74 -5.25 -10.19
N PHE A 112 4.93 -5.98 -9.11
CA PHE A 112 6.19 -6.61 -8.75
C PHE A 112 5.98 -8.07 -8.33
N VAL A 113 6.88 -8.98 -8.71
CA VAL A 113 6.82 -10.39 -8.31
C VAL A 113 7.92 -10.69 -7.30
N ILE A 114 7.50 -11.19 -6.14
CA ILE A 114 8.41 -11.75 -5.15
C ILE A 114 8.39 -13.28 -5.22
N THR A 115 9.46 -13.92 -4.75
CA THR A 115 9.44 -15.34 -4.40
C THR A 115 9.63 -15.40 -2.89
N ALA A 116 8.66 -15.96 -2.19
CA ALA A 116 8.67 -16.09 -0.74
C ALA A 116 8.25 -17.50 -0.34
N PHE A 117 9.03 -18.17 0.49
CA PHE A 117 8.75 -19.52 0.98
C PHE A 117 8.40 -20.54 -0.13
N GLY A 118 9.06 -20.41 -1.29
CA GLY A 118 8.83 -21.27 -2.45
C GLY A 118 7.67 -20.88 -3.36
N GLU A 119 6.86 -19.89 -2.98
CA GLU A 119 5.77 -19.37 -3.79
C GLU A 119 6.16 -18.09 -4.56
N ARG A 120 5.66 -17.98 -5.79
CA ARG A 120 5.74 -16.75 -6.60
C ARG A 120 4.45 -15.95 -6.41
N ILE A 121 4.58 -14.75 -5.84
CA ILE A 121 3.47 -13.88 -5.46
C ILE A 121 3.60 -12.58 -6.23
N VAL A 122 2.55 -12.15 -6.94
CA VAL A 122 2.51 -10.81 -7.53
C VAL A 122 1.93 -9.82 -6.54
N LEU A 123 2.68 -8.75 -6.33
CA LEU A 123 2.29 -7.59 -5.53
C LEU A 123 1.88 -6.46 -6.47
N THR A 124 0.79 -5.78 -6.17
CA THR A 124 0.34 -4.59 -6.90
C THR A 124 -0.44 -3.69 -5.96
N HIS A 125 -0.48 -2.38 -6.21
CA HIS A 125 -1.40 -1.52 -5.47
C HIS A 125 -2.86 -1.91 -5.74
N GLY A 126 -3.20 -2.19 -7.01
CA GLY A 126 -4.53 -2.66 -7.40
C GLY A 126 -5.34 -1.67 -8.23
N ASP A 127 -5.01 -0.39 -8.23
CA ASP A 127 -5.71 0.67 -8.98
C ASP A 127 -5.77 0.40 -10.49
N ALA A 128 -4.74 -0.25 -11.04
CA ALA A 128 -4.70 -0.66 -12.45
C ALA A 128 -5.70 -1.77 -12.80
N LEU A 129 -6.15 -2.54 -11.80
CA LEU A 129 -7.08 -3.66 -11.98
C LEU A 129 -8.53 -3.20 -12.09
N CYS A 130 -8.87 -1.99 -11.61
CA CYS A 130 -10.21 -1.40 -11.63
C CYS A 130 -10.52 -0.82 -13.02
N THR A 131 -10.52 -1.66 -14.06
CA THR A 131 -10.63 -1.22 -15.46
C THR A 131 -12.01 -0.70 -15.85
N ALA A 132 -13.05 -0.96 -15.03
CA ALA A 132 -14.38 -0.42 -15.21
C ALA A 132 -14.48 1.09 -14.91
N ASP A 133 -13.55 1.66 -14.13
CA ASP A 133 -13.43 3.11 -13.96
C ASP A 133 -12.59 3.75 -15.08
N VAL A 134 -13.19 3.83 -16.26
CA VAL A 134 -12.55 4.35 -17.48
C VAL A 134 -12.00 5.76 -17.27
N GLY A 135 -12.70 6.60 -16.50
CA GLY A 135 -12.28 7.97 -16.20
C GLY A 135 -10.98 8.00 -15.40
N TYR A 136 -10.94 7.21 -14.33
CA TYR A 136 -9.74 7.06 -13.54
C TYR A 136 -8.57 6.44 -14.35
N GLN A 137 -8.81 5.41 -15.16
CA GLN A 137 -7.76 4.77 -15.97
C GLN A 137 -7.15 5.74 -17.01
N ARG A 138 -7.93 6.66 -17.57
CA ARG A 138 -7.41 7.73 -18.45
C ARG A 138 -6.54 8.71 -17.67
N PHE A 139 -7.02 9.18 -16.51
CA PHE A 139 -6.24 10.04 -15.62
C PHE A 139 -4.92 9.36 -15.21
N ARG A 140 -4.97 8.10 -14.75
CA ARG A 140 -3.80 7.32 -14.33
C ARG A 140 -2.73 7.25 -15.42
N ARG A 141 -3.14 6.96 -16.66
CA ARG A 141 -2.21 6.88 -17.81
C ARG A 141 -1.48 8.18 -18.06
N ILE A 142 -2.14 9.31 -17.91
CA ILE A 142 -1.54 10.64 -18.12
C ILE A 142 -0.69 11.03 -16.90
N ALA A 143 -1.26 10.95 -15.70
CA ALA A 143 -0.64 11.42 -14.47
C ALA A 143 0.65 10.66 -14.09
N ARG A 144 0.76 9.39 -14.53
CA ARG A 144 1.98 8.58 -14.29
C ARG A 144 3.05 8.74 -15.38
N THR A 145 2.85 9.60 -16.39
CA THR A 145 3.92 9.92 -17.33
C THR A 145 4.95 10.87 -16.72
N THR A 146 6.22 10.66 -17.01
CA THR A 146 7.32 11.52 -16.53
C THR A 146 7.11 12.99 -16.91
N VAL A 147 6.57 13.25 -18.10
CA VAL A 147 6.31 14.63 -18.57
C VAL A 147 5.25 15.29 -17.71
N ALA A 148 4.10 14.64 -17.49
CA ALA A 148 3.03 15.19 -16.67
C ALA A 148 3.49 15.44 -15.22
N GLN A 149 4.23 14.50 -14.65
CA GLN A 149 4.81 14.64 -13.31
C GLN A 149 5.80 15.79 -13.23
N SER A 150 6.71 15.92 -14.20
CA SER A 150 7.69 17.01 -14.22
C SER A 150 7.01 18.38 -14.35
N LEU A 151 6.00 18.50 -15.20
CA LEU A 151 5.22 19.74 -15.35
C LEU A 151 4.46 20.07 -14.05
N PHE A 152 3.84 19.08 -13.42
CA PHE A 152 3.14 19.28 -12.16
C PHE A 152 4.10 19.69 -11.03
N LEU A 153 5.24 19.03 -10.91
CA LEU A 153 6.24 19.32 -9.88
C LEU A 153 6.93 20.68 -10.09
N ALA A 154 6.94 21.21 -11.30
CA ALA A 154 7.43 22.57 -11.57
C ALA A 154 6.48 23.67 -11.06
N LEU A 155 5.22 23.34 -10.74
CA LEU A 155 4.29 24.30 -10.15
C LEU A 155 4.69 24.66 -8.71
N PRO A 156 4.43 25.92 -8.26
CA PRO A 156 4.61 26.30 -6.86
C PRO A 156 3.81 25.36 -5.92
N LEU A 157 4.39 25.02 -4.76
CA LEU A 157 3.81 24.10 -3.79
C LEU A 157 2.35 24.43 -3.45
N ARG A 158 2.04 25.70 -3.18
CA ARG A 158 0.67 26.20 -2.90
C ARG A 158 -0.39 25.85 -3.96
N TRP A 159 0.02 25.71 -5.25
CA TRP A 159 -0.89 25.30 -6.32
C TRP A 159 -1.11 23.80 -6.30
N ARG A 160 -0.05 23.06 -6.05
CA ARG A 160 -0.11 21.60 -5.93
C ARG A 160 -0.93 21.17 -4.71
N GLU A 161 -0.82 21.90 -3.57
CA GLU A 161 -1.65 21.70 -2.38
C GLU A 161 -3.14 21.83 -2.69
N ARG A 162 -3.53 22.90 -3.40
CA ARG A 162 -4.93 23.07 -3.83
C ARG A 162 -5.45 21.92 -4.68
N VAL A 163 -4.58 21.37 -5.55
CA VAL A 163 -4.93 20.19 -6.36
C VAL A 163 -5.10 18.96 -5.47
N GLY A 164 -4.14 18.72 -4.56
CA GLY A 164 -4.20 17.61 -3.60
C GLY A 164 -5.47 17.63 -2.75
N GLU A 165 -5.80 18.79 -2.15
CA GLU A 165 -7.02 19.01 -1.38
C GLU A 165 -8.30 18.81 -2.22
N SER A 166 -8.30 19.24 -3.47
CA SER A 166 -9.42 19.02 -4.38
C SER A 166 -9.62 17.53 -4.68
N MET A 167 -8.54 16.80 -4.88
CA MET A 167 -8.59 15.34 -5.10
C MET A 167 -9.08 14.62 -3.84
N ARG A 168 -8.60 15.01 -2.66
CA ARG A 168 -9.07 14.52 -1.37
C ARG A 168 -10.58 14.71 -1.21
N ARG A 169 -11.09 15.94 -1.40
CA ARG A 169 -12.53 16.23 -1.30
C ARG A 169 -13.38 15.37 -2.24
N LYS A 170 -12.93 15.17 -3.48
CA LYS A 170 -13.60 14.30 -4.45
C LYS A 170 -13.62 12.84 -4.02
N SER A 171 -12.54 12.38 -3.38
CA SER A 171 -12.45 11.02 -2.85
C SER A 171 -13.40 10.80 -1.67
N LEU A 172 -13.44 11.75 -0.73
CA LEU A 172 -14.36 11.71 0.43
C LEU A 172 -15.84 11.81 0.02
N ALA A 173 -16.13 12.45 -1.10
CA ALA A 173 -17.49 12.56 -1.65
C ALA A 173 -17.97 11.29 -2.38
N ARG A 174 -17.12 10.28 -2.56
CA ARG A 174 -17.53 8.99 -3.15
C ARG A 174 -18.42 8.23 -2.16
N PRO A 175 -19.48 7.55 -2.66
CA PRO A 175 -20.31 6.72 -1.80
C PRO A 175 -19.47 5.64 -1.10
N ALA A 176 -19.71 5.45 0.20
CA ALA A 176 -19.06 4.40 0.99
C ALA A 176 -19.51 2.98 0.62
N GLN A 177 -20.47 2.84 -0.30
CA GLN A 177 -20.98 1.53 -0.73
C GLN A 177 -20.05 0.87 -1.75
N PRO A 178 -19.76 -0.42 -1.58
CA PRO A 178 -19.02 -1.20 -2.58
C PRO A 178 -19.72 -1.09 -3.94
N SER A 179 -18.98 -0.71 -4.96
CA SER A 179 -19.47 -0.67 -6.32
C SER A 179 -18.58 -1.51 -7.22
N PRO A 180 -19.14 -2.39 -8.07
CA PRO A 180 -18.34 -3.19 -9.01
C PRO A 180 -17.43 -2.35 -9.93
N ARG A 181 -17.74 -1.07 -10.07
CA ARG A 181 -16.93 -0.12 -10.85
C ARG A 181 -15.56 0.11 -10.21
N TYR A 182 -15.45 0.00 -8.89
CA TYR A 182 -14.24 0.30 -8.14
C TYR A 182 -13.51 -0.96 -7.67
N ASP A 183 -13.99 -2.14 -8.07
CA ASP A 183 -13.30 -3.42 -7.80
C ASP A 183 -12.47 -3.87 -9.01
N ALA A 184 -11.55 -4.80 -8.75
CA ALA A 184 -10.73 -5.43 -9.77
C ALA A 184 -11.60 -6.24 -10.74
N THR A 185 -11.43 -6.00 -12.05
CA THR A 185 -12.20 -6.73 -13.06
C THR A 185 -11.60 -8.11 -13.34
N PRO A 186 -12.42 -9.16 -13.58
CA PRO A 186 -11.93 -10.51 -13.83
C PRO A 186 -10.90 -10.59 -14.96
N ASP A 187 -11.11 -9.83 -16.03
CA ASP A 187 -10.19 -9.80 -17.18
C ASP A 187 -8.82 -9.18 -16.81
N ALA A 188 -8.81 -8.15 -15.96
CA ALA A 188 -7.55 -7.54 -15.53
C ALA A 188 -6.78 -8.48 -14.61
N LEU A 189 -7.48 -9.18 -13.70
CA LEU A 189 -6.90 -10.21 -12.85
C LEU A 189 -6.28 -11.34 -13.66
N ALA A 190 -7.04 -11.92 -14.61
CA ALA A 190 -6.56 -13.00 -15.47
C ALA A 190 -5.33 -12.61 -16.28
N ARG A 191 -5.34 -11.38 -16.85
CA ARG A 191 -4.18 -10.85 -17.59
C ARG A 191 -2.95 -10.70 -16.68
N LEU A 192 -3.09 -10.19 -15.47
CA LEU A 192 -1.96 -10.00 -14.56
C LEU A 192 -1.38 -11.35 -14.11
N PHE A 193 -2.22 -12.31 -13.71
CA PHE A 193 -1.77 -13.65 -13.36
C PHE A 193 -1.01 -14.32 -14.52
N SER A 194 -1.54 -14.22 -15.74
CA SER A 194 -0.90 -14.77 -16.92
C SER A 194 0.44 -14.10 -17.24
N ALA A 195 0.49 -12.77 -17.22
CA ALA A 195 1.68 -12.00 -17.55
C ALA A 195 2.82 -12.20 -16.52
N THR A 196 2.48 -12.46 -15.26
CA THR A 196 3.47 -12.66 -14.18
C THR A 196 3.79 -14.12 -13.92
N HIS A 197 3.07 -15.05 -14.54
CA HIS A 197 3.17 -16.49 -14.27
C HIS A 197 3.07 -16.81 -12.77
N THR A 198 2.11 -16.16 -12.08
CA THR A 198 1.84 -16.37 -10.66
C THR A 198 0.45 -16.96 -10.45
N ARG A 199 0.22 -17.57 -9.28
CA ARG A 199 -1.10 -18.05 -8.85
C ARG A 199 -1.61 -17.31 -7.63
N THR A 200 -0.73 -16.57 -6.96
CA THR A 200 -1.05 -15.78 -5.77
C THR A 200 -0.81 -14.30 -6.05
N MET A 201 -1.77 -13.47 -5.70
CA MET A 201 -1.75 -12.01 -5.84
C MET A 201 -2.09 -11.36 -4.51
N ILE A 202 -1.38 -10.29 -4.17
CA ILE A 202 -1.68 -9.45 -3.01
C ILE A 202 -1.80 -8.01 -3.48
N HIS A 203 -2.91 -7.34 -3.12
CA HIS A 203 -3.14 -5.94 -3.49
C HIS A 203 -3.97 -5.18 -2.44
N GLY A 204 -3.99 -3.85 -2.53
CA GLY A 204 -4.81 -2.94 -1.75
C GLY A 204 -5.92 -2.28 -2.57
N HIS A 205 -6.05 -0.96 -2.43
CA HIS A 205 -6.85 -0.03 -3.22
C HIS A 205 -8.38 -0.15 -3.10
N THR A 206 -8.93 -1.35 -3.13
CA THR A 206 -10.38 -1.55 -3.19
C THR A 206 -11.07 -1.40 -1.84
N HIS A 207 -10.32 -1.41 -0.73
CA HIS A 207 -10.79 -1.37 0.65
C HIS A 207 -11.85 -2.46 0.95
N LEU A 208 -11.73 -3.62 0.30
CA LEU A 208 -12.60 -4.78 0.46
C LEU A 208 -11.76 -5.98 0.90
N PRO A 209 -11.24 -5.97 2.15
CA PRO A 209 -10.34 -7.01 2.63
C PRO A 209 -10.98 -8.38 2.55
N ALA A 210 -10.35 -9.27 1.79
CA ALA A 210 -10.83 -10.63 1.55
C ALA A 210 -9.72 -11.51 0.97
N CYS A 211 -9.92 -12.81 1.04
CA CYS A 211 -9.18 -13.79 0.26
C CYS A 211 -10.13 -14.48 -0.70
N HIS A 212 -9.83 -14.42 -1.99
CA HIS A 212 -10.65 -15.02 -3.04
C HIS A 212 -9.89 -16.17 -3.69
N HIS A 213 -10.48 -17.35 -3.65
CA HIS A 213 -9.96 -18.52 -4.34
C HIS A 213 -10.81 -18.81 -5.57
N GLN A 214 -10.23 -18.70 -6.75
CA GLN A 214 -10.91 -18.96 -8.02
C GLN A 214 -9.97 -19.62 -9.04
N HIS A 215 -10.43 -20.68 -9.68
CA HIS A 215 -9.69 -21.34 -10.77
C HIS A 215 -8.21 -21.69 -10.45
N GLY A 216 -7.92 -22.08 -9.21
CA GLY A 216 -6.57 -22.40 -8.77
C GLY A 216 -5.66 -21.19 -8.56
N THR A 217 -6.23 -19.99 -8.45
CA THR A 217 -5.53 -18.78 -8.03
C THR A 217 -6.05 -18.25 -6.70
N ALA A 218 -5.20 -17.53 -5.95
CA ALA A 218 -5.52 -16.86 -4.71
C ALA A 218 -5.31 -15.35 -4.85
N ARG A 219 -6.32 -14.55 -4.51
CA ARG A 219 -6.26 -13.09 -4.50
C ARG A 219 -6.52 -12.58 -3.09
N TRP A 220 -5.52 -11.98 -2.49
CA TRP A 220 -5.58 -11.36 -1.18
C TRP A 220 -5.73 -9.86 -1.31
N VAL A 221 -6.74 -9.30 -0.68
CA VAL A 221 -6.96 -7.85 -0.58
C VAL A 221 -6.56 -7.39 0.81
N LEU A 222 -5.59 -6.49 0.87
CA LEU A 222 -5.12 -5.89 2.12
C LEU A 222 -6.21 -5.04 2.76
N PRO A 223 -6.33 -5.04 4.09
CA PRO A 223 -7.20 -4.12 4.80
C PRO A 223 -6.68 -2.68 4.70
N ASP A 224 -7.61 -1.75 4.48
CA ASP A 224 -7.37 -0.32 4.67
C ASP A 224 -7.37 0.05 6.15
N TRP A 225 -6.70 1.17 6.49
CA TRP A 225 -6.59 1.63 7.85
C TRP A 225 -7.48 2.84 8.10
N GLU A 226 -8.42 2.71 9.03
CA GLU A 226 -9.31 3.80 9.47
C GLU A 226 -9.62 3.62 10.94
N LEU A 227 -8.95 4.40 11.81
CA LEU A 227 -9.12 4.30 13.25
C LEU A 227 -9.75 5.56 13.86
N ASP A 228 -9.88 6.61 13.06
CA ASP A 228 -10.31 7.92 13.54
C ASP A 228 -11.82 8.13 13.39
N HIS A 229 -12.45 7.51 12.38
CA HIS A 229 -13.86 7.68 12.08
C HIS A 229 -14.59 6.33 12.01
N GLY A 230 -15.77 6.25 12.63
CA GLY A 230 -16.61 5.05 12.60
C GLY A 230 -16.03 3.87 13.39
N ALA A 231 -16.30 2.65 12.94
CA ALA A 231 -15.74 1.45 13.54
C ALA A 231 -14.26 1.31 13.15
N PRO A 232 -13.33 1.23 14.11
CA PRO A 232 -11.91 1.07 13.81
C PRO A 232 -11.65 -0.19 12.98
N ARG A 233 -10.86 -0.05 11.92
CA ARG A 233 -10.41 -1.15 11.08
C ARG A 233 -8.97 -0.93 10.65
N GLY A 234 -8.27 -2.02 10.43
CA GLY A 234 -6.90 -2.05 10.00
C GLY A 234 -6.29 -3.42 10.24
N GLY A 235 -5.22 -3.71 9.53
CA GLY A 235 -4.54 -4.98 9.64
C GLY A 235 -3.39 -5.08 8.64
N TYR A 236 -2.79 -6.24 8.58
CA TYR A 236 -1.67 -6.53 7.70
C TYR A 236 -1.70 -7.99 7.26
N LEU A 237 -1.02 -8.31 6.17
CA LEU A 237 -0.70 -9.68 5.83
C LEU A 237 0.70 -10.02 6.33
N ARG A 238 0.83 -11.20 6.90
CA ARG A 238 2.08 -11.83 7.27
C ARG A 238 2.30 -13.04 6.37
N ILE A 239 3.46 -13.13 5.75
CA ILE A 239 3.89 -14.30 4.98
C ILE A 239 5.07 -14.91 5.70
N ASP A 240 4.97 -16.21 6.03
CA ASP A 240 6.04 -16.99 6.63
C ASP A 240 6.01 -18.44 6.11
N ALA A 241 6.74 -19.35 6.77
CA ALA A 241 6.82 -20.75 6.38
C ALA A 241 5.47 -21.49 6.46
N ASP A 242 4.54 -20.99 7.28
CA ASP A 242 3.21 -21.57 7.47
C ASP A 242 2.18 -21.04 6.47
N GLY A 243 2.54 -20.00 5.68
CA GLY A 243 1.70 -19.44 4.62
C GLY A 243 1.42 -17.94 4.73
N ILE A 244 0.27 -17.53 4.19
CA ILE A 244 -0.20 -16.13 4.20
C ILE A 244 -1.30 -15.99 5.24
N HIS A 245 -1.10 -15.11 6.20
CA HIS A 245 -2.01 -14.88 7.32
C HIS A 245 -2.46 -13.41 7.35
N ALA A 246 -3.77 -13.20 7.42
CA ALA A 246 -4.32 -11.86 7.65
C ALA A 246 -4.49 -11.63 9.15
N LEU A 247 -3.84 -10.60 9.67
CA LEU A 247 -3.79 -10.27 11.08
C LEU A 247 -4.33 -8.85 11.33
N PRO A 248 -5.13 -8.64 12.38
CA PRO A 248 -5.60 -7.31 12.76
C PRO A 248 -4.44 -6.52 13.38
N LEU A 249 -4.62 -5.19 13.45
CA LEU A 249 -3.77 -4.35 14.30
C LEU A 249 -4.07 -4.62 15.78
N ASP A 250 -3.04 -4.69 16.60
CA ASP A 250 -3.15 -4.93 18.04
C ASP A 250 -4.02 -3.86 18.76
N VAL A 251 -4.12 -2.68 18.18
CA VAL A 251 -4.91 -1.54 18.69
C VAL A 251 -6.41 -1.63 18.38
N CYS A 252 -6.83 -2.56 17.53
CA CYS A 252 -8.24 -2.66 17.11
C CYS A 252 -9.13 -3.48 18.05
N GLY A 253 -8.58 -4.17 19.05
CA GLY A 253 -9.30 -4.78 20.21
C GLY A 253 -10.50 -5.70 19.91
N GLY A 254 -10.68 -6.12 18.65
CA GLY A 254 -11.80 -6.95 18.22
C GLY A 254 -11.39 -8.38 17.87
N PRO A 255 -12.33 -9.33 17.92
CA PRO A 255 -12.03 -10.71 17.55
C PRO A 255 -11.58 -10.76 16.08
N THR A 256 -10.46 -11.42 15.84
CA THR A 256 -9.90 -11.70 14.53
C THR A 256 -10.93 -12.44 13.70
N ARG A 257 -11.66 -11.76 12.80
CA ARG A 257 -12.37 -12.46 11.75
C ARG A 257 -11.32 -12.96 10.77
N ALA A 258 -11.25 -14.27 10.63
CA ALA A 258 -10.46 -14.87 9.56
C ALA A 258 -10.91 -14.26 8.22
N ILE A 259 -9.98 -13.60 7.52
CA ILE A 259 -10.24 -12.96 6.20
C ILE A 259 -10.35 -14.05 5.12
N CYS A 260 -9.90 -15.27 5.40
CA CYS A 260 -10.11 -16.45 4.55
C CYS A 260 -11.20 -17.34 5.16
N SER A 261 -12.32 -17.47 4.47
CA SER A 261 -13.23 -18.62 4.60
C SER A 261 -12.95 -19.56 3.43
N GLU A 262 -12.72 -20.86 3.76
CA GLU A 262 -12.63 -21.93 2.76
C GLU A 262 -13.83 -21.95 1.81
#